data_a2366a6796916c21c35c99f6d0dcdc7e
#
_entry.id   a2366a6796916c21c35c99f6d0dcdc7e
#
_cell.length_a   1.000
_cell.length_b   1.000
_cell.length_c   1.000
_cell.angle_alpha   90.00
_cell.angle_beta   90.00
_cell.angle_gamma   90.00
#
_symmetry.space_group_name_H-M   'P 1'
#
loop_
_entity.id
_entity.type
_entity.pdbx_description
1 polymer ?
#
loop_
_entity_poly.entity_id
_entity_poly.type
_entity_poly.pdbx_seq_one_letter_code
_entity_poly.pdbx_strand_id
1 'polypeptide(L)'
;MIKLIVSDLDGTLLNSKQQISDRTLRAIKQIQRKGLRLLINTEQNYFDAKKLLDAYDISCDIACFGGSCIFDTSGHQLHASYIPTKRIPEMLRIFGSCRTFYEIHSTRGLCVLGSKEGYANYLSSEVVPALREEFPSQILDEESYICERLENAHFYDNGQLLLSENPQIIKITTQSLDQQKLEQLTNSLHTRVHTLQYPIRVHTRLDITA
;
A
#
# COMPACT_ATOMS: atom_id res chain seq x y z
N MET A 1 -1.20 4.70 -32.88
CA MET A 1 -1.48 5.97 -32.16
C MET A 1 -1.62 5.65 -30.67
N ILE A 2 -0.88 6.32 -29.78
CA ILE A 2 -0.98 6.15 -28.31
C ILE A 2 -2.35 6.60 -27.85
N LYS A 3 -3.02 5.82 -26.99
CA LYS A 3 -4.34 6.13 -26.43
C LYS A 3 -4.34 6.21 -24.90
N LEU A 4 -3.38 5.57 -24.26
CA LEU A 4 -3.23 5.47 -22.80
C LEU A 4 -1.79 5.74 -22.41
N ILE A 5 -1.62 6.52 -21.36
CA ILE A 5 -0.33 6.73 -20.69
C ILE A 5 -0.49 6.19 -19.27
N VAL A 6 0.44 5.34 -18.87
CA VAL A 6 0.51 4.79 -17.50
C VAL A 6 1.74 5.36 -16.84
N SER A 7 1.59 5.85 -15.62
CA SER A 7 2.70 6.36 -14.82
C SER A 7 2.58 5.90 -13.38
N ASP A 8 3.72 5.64 -12.77
CA ASP A 8 3.82 5.53 -11.33
C ASP A 8 3.76 6.92 -10.68
N LEU A 9 3.46 6.97 -9.39
CA LEU A 9 3.30 8.17 -8.61
C LEU A 9 4.57 8.49 -7.83
N ASP A 10 4.96 7.64 -6.89
CA ASP A 10 6.11 7.83 -6.00
C ASP A 10 7.44 7.63 -6.75
N GLY A 11 8.34 8.61 -6.64
CA GLY A 11 9.62 8.55 -7.36
C GLY A 11 9.54 8.73 -8.88
N THR A 12 8.34 8.95 -9.44
CA THR A 12 8.11 9.15 -10.89
C THR A 12 7.44 10.50 -11.17
N LEU A 13 6.18 10.67 -10.79
CA LEU A 13 5.47 11.95 -10.94
C LEU A 13 5.74 12.88 -9.77
N LEU A 14 5.96 12.35 -8.58
CA LEU A 14 6.30 13.11 -7.40
C LEU A 14 7.80 13.36 -7.31
N ASN A 15 8.17 14.59 -6.94
CA ASN A 15 9.53 14.95 -6.60
C ASN A 15 9.88 14.54 -5.15
N SER A 16 11.12 14.81 -4.71
CA SER A 16 11.59 14.49 -3.35
C SER A 16 10.81 15.17 -2.22
N LYS A 17 10.00 16.21 -2.53
CA LYS A 17 9.11 16.89 -1.59
C LYS A 17 7.67 16.36 -1.66
N GLN A 18 7.45 15.22 -2.31
CA GLN A 18 6.11 14.64 -2.51
C GLN A 18 5.14 15.57 -3.27
N GLN A 19 5.66 16.33 -4.23
CA GLN A 19 4.91 17.31 -5.00
C GLN A 19 5.02 17.06 -6.49
N ILE A 20 3.95 17.32 -7.24
CA ILE A 20 3.96 17.34 -8.70
C ILE A 20 4.53 18.70 -9.15
N SER A 21 5.63 18.68 -9.91
CA SER A 21 6.23 19.91 -10.42
C SER A 21 5.32 20.61 -11.45
N ASP A 22 5.46 21.94 -11.58
CA ASP A 22 4.71 22.69 -12.61
C ASP A 22 4.96 22.15 -14.02
N ARG A 23 6.17 21.66 -14.30
CA ARG A 23 6.51 21.06 -15.60
C ARG A 23 5.71 19.78 -15.82
N THR A 24 5.69 18.90 -14.82
CA THR A 24 4.94 17.64 -14.86
C THR A 24 3.45 17.92 -14.97
N LEU A 25 2.91 18.86 -14.18
CA LEU A 25 1.51 19.25 -14.21
C LEU A 25 1.10 19.77 -15.61
N ARG A 26 1.91 20.65 -16.20
CA ARG A 26 1.66 21.12 -17.59
C ARG A 26 1.63 19.97 -18.59
N ALA A 27 2.52 18.99 -18.48
CA ALA A 27 2.53 17.82 -19.36
C ALA A 27 1.26 16.98 -19.19
N ILE A 28 0.83 16.73 -17.96
CA ILE A 28 -0.41 16.01 -17.65
C ILE A 28 -1.62 16.73 -18.27
N LYS A 29 -1.73 18.05 -18.07
CA LYS A 29 -2.83 18.85 -18.66
C LYS A 29 -2.81 18.82 -20.21
N GLN A 30 -1.64 18.72 -20.84
CA GLN A 30 -1.55 18.53 -22.30
C GLN A 30 -2.05 17.14 -22.73
N ILE A 31 -1.72 16.08 -21.98
CA ILE A 31 -2.23 14.72 -22.21
C ILE A 31 -3.75 14.73 -22.19
N GLN A 32 -4.35 15.31 -21.15
CA GLN A 32 -5.80 15.40 -20.99
C GLN A 32 -6.47 16.20 -22.12
N ARG A 33 -5.90 17.35 -22.51
CA ARG A 33 -6.41 18.19 -23.63
C ARG A 33 -6.38 17.46 -24.99
N LYS A 34 -5.45 16.53 -25.17
CA LYS A 34 -5.35 15.71 -26.40
C LYS A 34 -6.29 14.50 -26.38
N GLY A 35 -7.11 14.34 -25.34
CA GLY A 35 -8.03 13.22 -25.18
C GLY A 35 -7.33 11.87 -24.92
N LEU A 36 -6.07 11.90 -24.48
CA LEU A 36 -5.35 10.70 -24.07
C LEU A 36 -5.77 10.33 -22.64
N ARG A 37 -5.99 9.06 -22.39
CA ARG A 37 -6.25 8.55 -21.04
C ARG A 37 -4.96 8.51 -20.24
N LEU A 38 -5.05 8.87 -18.95
CA LEU A 38 -4.00 8.72 -17.98
C LEU A 38 -4.45 7.68 -16.94
N LEU A 39 -3.58 6.74 -16.64
CA LEU A 39 -3.72 5.80 -15.54
C LEU A 39 -2.53 5.99 -14.59
N ILE A 40 -2.81 6.26 -13.34
CA ILE A 40 -1.80 6.23 -12.29
C ILE A 40 -1.75 4.83 -11.69
N ASN A 41 -0.57 4.20 -11.69
CA ASN A 41 -0.34 2.92 -11.04
C ASN A 41 0.53 3.15 -9.81
N THR A 42 0.01 2.91 -8.62
CA THR A 42 0.68 3.23 -7.35
C THR A 42 0.49 2.14 -6.31
N GLU A 43 1.41 2.07 -5.34
CA GLU A 43 1.25 1.23 -4.15
C GLU A 43 0.34 1.85 -3.10
N GLN A 44 0.03 3.13 -3.22
CA GLN A 44 -0.88 3.82 -2.29
C GLN A 44 -2.30 3.24 -2.41
N ASN A 45 -3.10 3.46 -1.37
CA ASN A 45 -4.54 3.21 -1.44
C ASN A 45 -5.24 4.27 -2.30
N TYR A 46 -6.48 3.98 -2.69
CA TYR A 46 -7.26 4.88 -3.56
C TYR A 46 -7.47 6.27 -2.97
N PHE A 47 -7.78 6.35 -1.68
CA PHE A 47 -8.13 7.63 -1.04
C PHE A 47 -6.92 8.57 -0.96
N ASP A 48 -5.75 8.04 -0.61
CA ASP A 48 -4.51 8.82 -0.52
C ASP A 48 -4.07 9.30 -1.91
N ALA A 49 -4.03 8.39 -2.90
CA ALA A 49 -3.71 8.74 -4.27
C ALA A 49 -4.70 9.76 -4.86
N LYS A 50 -6.01 9.56 -4.64
CA LYS A 50 -7.07 10.46 -5.11
C LYS A 50 -6.96 11.84 -4.47
N LYS A 51 -6.79 11.93 -3.14
CA LYS A 51 -6.60 13.18 -2.39
C LYS A 51 -5.43 14.00 -2.95
N LEU A 52 -4.31 13.33 -3.22
CA LEU A 52 -3.13 13.97 -3.79
C LEU A 52 -3.41 14.49 -5.22
N LEU A 53 -3.98 13.66 -6.09
CA LEU A 53 -4.26 14.04 -7.48
C LEU A 53 -5.30 15.16 -7.57
N ASP A 54 -6.31 15.16 -6.68
CA ASP A 54 -7.33 16.21 -6.61
C ASP A 54 -6.74 17.57 -6.23
N ALA A 55 -5.72 17.60 -5.37
CA ALA A 55 -5.02 18.84 -4.99
C ALA A 55 -4.38 19.55 -6.21
N TYR A 56 -4.11 18.80 -7.31
CA TYR A 56 -3.60 19.32 -8.58
C TYR A 56 -4.64 19.36 -9.70
N ASP A 57 -5.91 19.12 -9.38
CA ASP A 57 -6.99 19.04 -10.38
C ASP A 57 -6.65 18.05 -11.51
N ILE A 58 -6.14 16.85 -11.14
CA ILE A 58 -5.82 15.77 -12.07
C ILE A 58 -6.90 14.71 -11.98
N SER A 59 -7.68 14.55 -13.06
CA SER A 59 -8.66 13.47 -13.19
C SER A 59 -8.09 12.36 -14.06
N CYS A 60 -7.94 11.15 -13.48
CA CYS A 60 -7.40 9.98 -14.17
C CYS A 60 -7.93 8.69 -13.56
N ASP A 61 -7.71 7.57 -14.26
CA ASP A 61 -7.92 6.25 -13.69
C ASP A 61 -6.78 5.97 -12.67
N ILE A 62 -7.07 5.20 -11.60
CA ILE A 62 -6.10 4.91 -10.55
C ILE A 62 -6.05 3.39 -10.32
N ALA A 63 -4.89 2.79 -10.53
CA ALA A 63 -4.58 1.42 -10.14
C ALA A 63 -3.81 1.46 -8.81
N CYS A 64 -4.43 0.98 -7.75
CA CYS A 64 -3.96 1.02 -6.37
C CYS A 64 -3.35 -0.31 -5.95
N PHE A 65 -2.52 -0.29 -4.89
CA PHE A 65 -1.88 -1.49 -4.34
C PHE A 65 -1.18 -2.33 -5.43
N GLY A 66 -0.43 -1.66 -6.30
CA GLY A 66 0.27 -2.30 -7.40
C GLY A 66 -0.64 -2.91 -8.46
N GLY A 67 -1.89 -2.43 -8.59
CA GLY A 67 -2.87 -2.91 -9.56
C GLY A 67 -3.92 -3.87 -8.99
N SER A 68 -3.86 -4.21 -7.70
CA SER A 68 -4.87 -5.08 -7.06
C SER A 68 -6.28 -4.47 -7.08
N CYS A 69 -6.41 -3.14 -7.14
CA CYS A 69 -7.67 -2.44 -7.34
C CYS A 69 -7.52 -1.38 -8.41
N ILE A 70 -8.52 -1.24 -9.30
CA ILE A 70 -8.54 -0.22 -10.34
C ILE A 70 -9.85 0.56 -10.24
N PHE A 71 -9.74 1.87 -10.23
CA PHE A 71 -10.87 2.82 -10.20
C PHE A 71 -10.82 3.71 -11.43
N ASP A 72 -11.99 4.02 -11.98
CA ASP A 72 -12.11 4.99 -13.06
C ASP A 72 -12.08 6.45 -12.54
N THR A 73 -12.10 7.41 -13.47
CA THR A 73 -12.13 8.84 -13.17
C THR A 73 -13.31 9.27 -12.31
N SER A 74 -14.40 8.50 -12.27
CA SER A 74 -15.62 8.77 -11.48
C SER A 74 -15.57 8.10 -10.10
N GLY A 75 -14.52 7.33 -9.81
CA GLY A 75 -14.37 6.58 -8.58
C GLY A 75 -15.11 5.24 -8.56
N HIS A 76 -15.63 4.77 -9.71
CA HIS A 76 -16.19 3.43 -9.80
C HIS A 76 -15.07 2.40 -9.85
N GLN A 77 -15.18 1.37 -9.03
CA GLN A 77 -14.24 0.25 -9.01
C GLN A 77 -14.44 -0.62 -10.26
N LEU A 78 -13.45 -0.62 -11.15
CA LEU A 78 -13.45 -1.42 -12.38
C LEU A 78 -12.91 -2.84 -12.14
N HIS A 79 -11.98 -2.98 -11.21
CA HIS A 79 -11.34 -4.25 -10.86
C HIS A 79 -10.98 -4.29 -9.39
N ALA A 80 -11.07 -5.47 -8.80
CA ALA A 80 -10.45 -5.77 -7.50
C ALA A 80 -10.04 -7.25 -7.45
N SER A 81 -8.86 -7.48 -6.91
CA SER A 81 -8.35 -8.80 -6.57
C SER A 81 -8.22 -8.90 -5.05
N TYR A 82 -8.77 -9.94 -4.45
CA TYR A 82 -8.79 -10.12 -3.00
C TYR A 82 -8.08 -11.41 -2.62
N ILE A 83 -7.34 -11.35 -1.53
CA ILE A 83 -6.74 -12.56 -0.95
C ILE A 83 -7.87 -13.53 -0.56
N PRO A 84 -7.83 -14.80 -1.01
CA PRO A 84 -8.88 -15.75 -0.69
C PRO A 84 -9.08 -15.91 0.82
N THR A 85 -10.28 -15.65 1.32
CA THR A 85 -10.61 -15.61 2.78
C THR A 85 -10.15 -16.87 3.50
N LYS A 86 -10.24 -18.04 2.86
CA LYS A 86 -9.77 -19.33 3.42
C LYS A 86 -8.28 -19.37 3.74
N ARG A 87 -7.47 -18.47 3.16
CA ARG A 87 -6.01 -18.42 3.37
C ARG A 87 -5.61 -17.50 4.51
N ILE A 88 -6.48 -16.54 4.86
CA ILE A 88 -6.18 -15.51 5.84
C ILE A 88 -5.80 -16.09 7.21
N PRO A 89 -6.56 -17.04 7.81
CA PRO A 89 -6.19 -17.57 9.13
C PRO A 89 -4.80 -18.18 9.18
N GLU A 90 -4.40 -18.88 8.12
CA GLU A 90 -3.05 -19.47 8.02
C GLU A 90 -1.98 -18.40 7.93
N MET A 91 -2.21 -17.36 7.12
CA MET A 91 -1.29 -16.23 6.98
C MET A 91 -1.09 -15.50 8.31
N LEU A 92 -2.20 -15.16 9.01
CA LEU A 92 -2.13 -14.50 10.31
C LEU A 92 -1.36 -15.35 11.33
N ARG A 93 -1.50 -16.68 11.30
CA ARG A 93 -0.76 -17.58 12.15
C ARG A 93 0.75 -17.58 11.83
N ILE A 94 1.11 -17.52 10.54
CA ILE A 94 2.52 -17.45 10.11
C ILE A 94 3.14 -16.14 10.58
N PHE A 95 2.49 -15.00 10.39
CA PHE A 95 2.97 -13.70 10.89
C PHE A 95 3.17 -13.73 12.41
N GLY A 96 2.20 -14.26 13.16
CA GLY A 96 2.30 -14.40 14.61
C GLY A 96 3.47 -15.29 15.05
N SER A 97 3.73 -16.41 14.35
CA SER A 97 4.84 -17.30 14.65
C SER A 97 6.22 -16.67 14.39
N CYS A 98 6.31 -15.81 13.39
CA CYS A 98 7.52 -15.04 13.07
C CYS A 98 7.68 -13.78 13.93
N ARG A 99 6.74 -13.49 14.83
CA ARG A 99 6.71 -12.26 15.65
C ARG A 99 6.88 -10.99 14.81
N THR A 100 6.28 -10.99 13.63
CA THR A 100 6.36 -9.89 12.68
C THR A 100 5.08 -9.08 12.76
N PHE A 101 5.20 -7.77 12.95
CA PHE A 101 4.08 -6.85 12.84
C PHE A 101 3.71 -6.68 11.36
N TYR A 102 2.45 -6.40 11.06
CA TYR A 102 1.95 -6.29 9.69
C TYR A 102 0.71 -5.43 9.64
N GLU A 103 0.45 -4.88 8.47
CA GLU A 103 -0.73 -4.10 8.12
C GLU A 103 -1.61 -4.88 7.17
N ILE A 104 -2.92 -4.79 7.37
CA ILE A 104 -3.92 -5.44 6.53
C ILE A 104 -4.74 -4.35 5.82
N HIS A 105 -4.61 -4.27 4.51
CA HIS A 105 -5.40 -3.37 3.69
C HIS A 105 -6.64 -4.11 3.17
N SER A 106 -7.81 -3.57 3.46
CA SER A 106 -9.09 -4.19 3.15
C SER A 106 -10.10 -3.18 2.61
N THR A 107 -11.29 -3.65 2.24
CA THR A 107 -12.43 -2.81 1.89
C THR A 107 -12.94 -1.94 3.04
N ARG A 108 -12.47 -2.18 4.27
CA ARG A 108 -12.73 -1.35 5.46
C ARG A 108 -11.62 -0.34 5.77
N GLY A 109 -10.59 -0.27 4.91
CA GLY A 109 -9.41 0.54 5.14
C GLY A 109 -8.25 -0.25 5.73
N LEU A 110 -7.35 0.44 6.42
CA LEU A 110 -6.21 -0.12 7.11
C LEU A 110 -6.66 -0.79 8.41
N CYS A 111 -6.39 -2.08 8.55
CA CYS A 111 -6.67 -2.87 9.74
C CYS A 111 -5.36 -3.33 10.40
N VAL A 112 -5.31 -3.25 11.72
CA VAL A 112 -4.14 -3.58 12.53
C VAL A 112 -4.57 -4.55 13.64
N LEU A 113 -3.84 -5.65 13.81
CA LEU A 113 -4.05 -6.56 14.93
C LEU A 113 -3.12 -6.19 16.07
N GLY A 114 -3.69 -5.73 17.20
CA GLY A 114 -2.96 -5.32 18.38
C GLY A 114 -3.32 -3.91 18.87
N SER A 115 -2.51 -3.38 19.79
CA SER A 115 -2.76 -2.08 20.39
C SER A 115 -2.25 -0.92 19.53
N LYS A 116 -2.86 0.25 19.73
CA LYS A 116 -2.41 1.52 19.11
C LYS A 116 -0.96 1.84 19.46
N GLU A 117 -0.55 1.59 20.71
CA GLU A 117 0.83 1.79 21.19
C GLU A 117 1.81 0.82 20.49
N GLY A 118 1.45 -0.47 20.37
CA GLY A 118 2.25 -1.46 19.67
C GLY A 118 2.45 -1.11 18.20
N TYR A 119 1.41 -0.58 17.55
CA TYR A 119 1.51 -0.13 16.18
C TYR A 119 2.37 1.13 16.03
N ALA A 120 2.25 2.12 16.94
CA ALA A 120 3.12 3.28 16.94
C ALA A 120 4.60 2.89 17.08
N ASN A 121 4.90 1.96 17.97
CA ASN A 121 6.26 1.42 18.15
C ASN A 121 6.77 0.71 16.89
N TYR A 122 5.93 -0.07 16.21
CA TYR A 122 6.28 -0.70 14.94
C TYR A 122 6.57 0.34 13.85
N LEU A 123 5.74 1.38 13.72
CA LEU A 123 5.95 2.45 12.75
C LEU A 123 7.28 3.16 12.99
N SER A 124 7.59 3.54 14.22
CA SER A 124 8.82 4.28 14.55
C SER A 124 10.09 3.43 14.47
N SER A 125 10.02 2.14 14.86
CA SER A 125 11.22 1.29 14.96
C SER A 125 11.53 0.49 13.68
N GLU A 126 10.52 0.21 12.84
CA GLU A 126 10.68 -0.64 11.66
C GLU A 126 10.30 0.11 10.37
N VAL A 127 9.10 0.71 10.31
CA VAL A 127 8.57 1.28 9.06
C VAL A 127 9.29 2.56 8.66
N VAL A 128 9.40 3.53 9.57
CA VAL A 128 10.05 4.82 9.28
C VAL A 128 11.53 4.64 8.90
N PRO A 129 12.33 3.82 9.61
CA PRO A 129 13.69 3.53 9.19
C PRO A 129 13.77 2.85 7.82
N ALA A 130 12.87 1.90 7.53
CA ALA A 130 12.80 1.22 6.25
C ALA A 130 12.47 2.17 5.09
N LEU A 131 11.51 3.10 5.30
CA LEU A 131 11.16 4.11 4.31
C LEU A 131 12.32 5.09 4.03
N ARG A 132 13.07 5.47 5.06
CA ARG A 132 14.28 6.31 4.89
C ARG A 132 15.38 5.61 4.10
N GLU A 133 15.52 4.29 4.25
CA GLU A 133 16.44 3.49 3.45
C GLU A 133 15.96 3.34 2.01
N GLU A 134 14.67 3.09 1.79
CA GLU A 134 14.08 2.94 0.46
C GLU A 134 14.07 4.27 -0.32
N PHE A 135 13.80 5.39 0.37
CA PHE A 135 13.67 6.72 -0.23
C PHE A 135 14.56 7.76 0.46
N PRO A 136 15.91 7.65 0.36
CA PRO A 136 16.84 8.48 1.13
C PRO A 136 16.78 9.98 0.79
N SER A 137 16.24 10.33 -0.37
CA SER A 137 16.02 11.74 -0.77
C SER A 137 14.69 12.32 -0.33
N GLN A 138 13.80 11.51 0.26
CA GLN A 138 12.47 11.93 0.68
C GLN A 138 12.52 12.57 2.07
N ILE A 139 11.88 13.71 2.23
CA ILE A 139 11.71 14.35 3.55
C ILE A 139 10.47 13.73 4.18
N LEU A 140 10.67 12.84 5.14
CA LEU A 140 9.61 12.22 5.92
C LEU A 140 9.49 12.93 7.28
N ASP A 141 8.36 13.59 7.51
CA ASP A 141 7.95 14.04 8.84
C ASP A 141 7.39 12.84 9.61
N GLU A 142 8.23 12.27 10.48
CA GLU A 142 7.92 11.06 11.22
C GLU A 142 6.70 11.19 12.10
N GLU A 143 6.57 12.32 12.82
CA GLU A 143 5.45 12.55 13.74
C GLU A 143 4.13 12.61 12.97
N SER A 144 4.07 13.43 11.92
CA SER A 144 2.87 13.52 11.06
C SER A 144 2.53 12.20 10.41
N TYR A 145 3.52 11.45 9.92
CA TYR A 145 3.32 10.14 9.31
C TYR A 145 2.71 9.14 10.28
N ILE A 146 3.26 9.04 11.49
CA ILE A 146 2.77 8.11 12.52
C ILE A 146 1.36 8.52 12.97
N CYS A 147 1.11 9.80 13.22
CA CYS A 147 -0.21 10.29 13.61
C CYS A 147 -1.28 9.97 12.56
N GLU A 148 -1.03 10.25 11.29
CA GLU A 148 -1.95 9.95 10.19
C GLU A 148 -2.27 8.45 10.10
N ARG A 149 -1.26 7.59 10.24
CA ARG A 149 -1.45 6.13 10.23
C ARG A 149 -2.29 5.64 11.41
N LEU A 150 -2.05 6.19 12.61
CA LEU A 150 -2.80 5.84 13.81
C LEU A 150 -4.26 6.31 13.78
N GLU A 151 -4.54 7.43 13.13
CA GLU A 151 -5.90 7.96 12.96
C GLU A 151 -6.71 7.16 11.93
N ASN A 152 -6.06 6.69 10.87
CA ASN A 152 -6.71 5.97 9.77
C ASN A 152 -6.79 4.46 9.99
N ALA A 153 -6.16 3.91 11.04
CA ALA A 153 -6.16 2.48 11.32
C ALA A 153 -7.35 2.03 12.18
N HIS A 154 -7.94 0.90 11.80
CA HIS A 154 -8.92 0.16 12.59
C HIS A 154 -8.21 -0.92 13.39
N PHE A 155 -8.32 -0.87 14.72
CA PHE A 155 -7.62 -1.79 15.63
C PHE A 155 -8.52 -2.96 16.04
N TYR A 156 -7.96 -4.16 15.99
CA TYR A 156 -8.62 -5.41 16.40
C TYR A 156 -7.74 -6.15 17.40
N ASP A 157 -8.33 -6.68 18.47
CA ASP A 157 -7.59 -7.46 19.46
C ASP A 157 -6.99 -8.75 18.88
N ASN A 158 -7.65 -9.32 17.87
CA ASN A 158 -7.22 -10.54 17.21
C ASN A 158 -7.84 -10.71 15.81
N GLY A 159 -7.28 -11.64 15.03
CA GLY A 159 -7.73 -11.91 13.68
C GLY A 159 -9.17 -12.49 13.58
N GLN A 160 -9.70 -13.11 14.62
CA GLN A 160 -11.08 -13.63 14.63
C GLN A 160 -12.09 -12.49 14.60
N LEU A 161 -11.85 -11.43 15.40
CA LEU A 161 -12.69 -10.24 15.40
C LEU A 161 -12.68 -9.55 14.03
N LEU A 162 -11.50 -9.37 13.44
CA LEU A 162 -11.40 -8.83 12.09
C LEU A 162 -12.22 -9.67 11.09
N LEU A 163 -12.01 -10.99 11.09
CA LEU A 163 -12.64 -11.87 10.10
C LEU A 163 -14.16 -12.02 10.33
N SER A 164 -14.66 -11.80 11.56
CA SER A 164 -16.10 -11.82 11.86
C SER A 164 -16.88 -10.72 11.12
N GLU A 165 -16.19 -9.62 10.75
CA GLU A 165 -16.76 -8.53 9.96
C GLU A 165 -16.73 -8.81 8.44
N ASN A 166 -16.20 -9.97 8.02
CA ASN A 166 -16.11 -10.41 6.62
C ASN A 166 -15.47 -9.38 5.67
N PRO A 167 -14.31 -8.78 6.00
CA PRO A 167 -13.65 -7.82 5.12
C PRO A 167 -13.08 -8.53 3.90
N GLN A 168 -13.12 -7.88 2.74
CA GLN A 168 -12.35 -8.31 1.58
C GLN A 168 -10.92 -7.77 1.72
N ILE A 169 -9.94 -8.65 1.90
CA ILE A 169 -8.54 -8.27 2.11
C ILE A 169 -7.83 -8.15 0.76
N ILE A 170 -7.27 -6.99 0.50
CA ILE A 170 -6.60 -6.63 -0.76
C ILE A 170 -5.11 -6.97 -0.67
N LYS A 171 -4.48 -6.57 0.44
CA LYS A 171 -3.04 -6.64 0.64
C LYS A 171 -2.70 -6.83 2.11
N ILE A 172 -1.69 -7.63 2.40
CA ILE A 172 -1.02 -7.65 3.71
C ILE A 172 0.42 -7.23 3.48
N THR A 173 0.91 -6.27 4.25
CA THR A 173 2.27 -5.75 4.13
C THR A 173 2.99 -5.75 5.46
N THR A 174 4.29 -5.98 5.42
CA THR A 174 5.19 -5.78 6.55
C THR A 174 6.49 -5.15 6.09
N GLN A 175 7.08 -4.34 6.94
CA GLN A 175 8.39 -3.73 6.73
C GLN A 175 9.30 -4.05 7.90
N SER A 176 10.57 -4.28 7.61
CA SER A 176 11.60 -4.49 8.61
C SER A 176 12.99 -4.30 8.00
N LEU A 177 13.92 -3.77 8.75
CA LEU A 177 15.34 -3.75 8.40
C LEU A 177 16.00 -5.13 8.61
N ASP A 178 15.36 -6.04 9.35
CA ASP A 178 15.81 -7.40 9.56
C ASP A 178 15.48 -8.29 8.35
N GLN A 179 16.42 -8.37 7.42
CA GLN A 179 16.30 -9.19 6.22
C GLN A 179 16.09 -10.67 6.52
N GLN A 180 16.73 -11.21 7.57
CA GLN A 180 16.59 -12.62 7.93
C GLN A 180 15.17 -12.93 8.37
N LYS A 181 14.56 -12.03 9.14
CA LYS A 181 13.15 -12.11 9.56
C LYS A 181 12.21 -12.09 8.35
N LEU A 182 12.42 -11.21 7.37
CA LEU A 182 11.63 -11.16 6.13
C LEU A 182 11.81 -12.42 5.28
N GLU A 183 13.01 -12.95 5.15
CA GLU A 183 13.29 -14.20 4.44
C GLU A 183 12.61 -15.40 5.09
N GLN A 184 12.69 -15.52 6.41
CA GLN A 184 12.02 -16.59 7.17
C GLN A 184 10.51 -16.54 7.00
N LEU A 185 9.93 -15.34 7.05
CA LEU A 185 8.51 -15.10 6.80
C LEU A 185 8.13 -15.51 5.38
N THR A 186 8.90 -15.05 4.38
CA THR A 186 8.67 -15.38 2.96
C THR A 186 8.71 -16.89 2.73
N ASN A 187 9.73 -17.58 3.24
CA ASN A 187 9.87 -19.03 3.10
C ASN A 187 8.70 -19.78 3.77
N SER A 188 8.25 -19.30 4.94
CA SER A 188 7.12 -19.87 5.65
C SER A 188 5.80 -19.73 4.87
N LEU A 189 5.61 -18.57 4.23
CA LEU A 189 4.45 -18.30 3.37
C LEU A 189 4.51 -19.16 2.11
N HIS A 190 5.64 -19.22 1.41
CA HIS A 190 5.81 -20.07 0.22
C HIS A 190 5.52 -21.53 0.49
N THR A 191 5.97 -22.05 1.62
CA THR A 191 5.79 -23.45 1.97
C THR A 191 4.32 -23.81 2.25
N ARG A 192 3.54 -22.88 2.78
CA ARG A 192 2.19 -23.15 3.32
C ARG A 192 1.06 -22.51 2.52
N VAL A 193 1.35 -21.47 1.70
CA VAL A 193 0.34 -20.69 0.96
C VAL A 193 0.72 -20.58 -0.53
N HIS A 194 0.66 -21.67 -1.26
CA HIS A 194 1.22 -21.85 -2.61
C HIS A 194 0.62 -21.00 -3.75
N THR A 195 -0.44 -20.23 -3.54
CA THR A 195 -1.20 -19.58 -4.64
C THR A 195 -1.14 -18.06 -4.61
N LEU A 196 -0.30 -17.49 -3.76
CA LEU A 196 -0.18 -16.03 -3.61
C LEU A 196 1.15 -15.53 -4.19
N GLN A 197 1.15 -14.30 -4.65
CA GLN A 197 2.39 -13.61 -5.01
C GLN A 197 2.93 -12.89 -3.78
N TYR A 198 4.22 -13.08 -3.48
CA TYR A 198 4.90 -12.37 -2.39
C TYR A 198 6.17 -11.71 -2.91
N PRO A 199 6.04 -10.57 -3.61
CA PRO A 199 7.23 -9.86 -4.01
C PRO A 199 7.90 -9.23 -2.77
N ILE A 200 9.15 -9.56 -2.54
CA ILE A 200 10.02 -8.68 -1.74
C ILE A 200 10.43 -7.58 -2.69
N ARG A 201 9.86 -6.40 -2.55
CA ARG A 201 10.12 -5.29 -3.48
C ARG A 201 11.45 -4.62 -3.26
N VAL A 202 11.76 -4.43 -1.98
CA VAL A 202 13.04 -3.93 -1.51
C VAL A 202 13.38 -4.83 -0.34
N HIS A 203 14.64 -4.93 0.06
CA HIS A 203 15.07 -5.75 1.20
C HIS A 203 14.32 -5.46 2.51
N THR A 204 13.58 -4.35 2.59
CA THR A 204 12.90 -3.88 3.79
C THR A 204 11.39 -4.13 3.82
N ARG A 205 10.76 -4.59 2.70
CA ARG A 205 9.30 -4.74 2.62
C ARG A 205 8.87 -6.02 1.93
N LEU A 206 7.87 -6.69 2.53
CA LEU A 206 7.16 -7.83 1.98
C LEU A 206 5.69 -7.49 1.79
N ASP A 207 5.22 -7.56 0.56
CA ASP A 207 3.84 -7.37 0.17
C ASP A 207 3.22 -8.69 -0.25
N ILE A 208 1.99 -8.97 0.19
CA ILE A 208 1.21 -10.14 -0.18
C ILE A 208 -0.11 -9.66 -0.78
N THR A 209 -0.35 -10.06 -2.03
CA THR A 209 -1.59 -9.77 -2.78
C THR A 209 -2.18 -11.06 -3.33
N ALA A 210 -3.37 -10.96 -3.92
CA ALA A 210 -4.03 -12.10 -4.59
C ALA A 210 -3.37 -12.43 -5.92
#